data_be941cc328c5f32b8fd980859f858af6
#
_entry.id   be941cc328c5f32b8fd980859f858af6
#
_cell.length_a   1.000
_cell.length_b   1.000
_cell.length_c   1.000
_cell.angle_alpha   90.00
_cell.angle_beta   90.00
_cell.angle_gamma   90.00
#
_symmetry.space_group_name_H-M   'P 1'
#
loop_
_entity.id
_entity.type
_entity.pdbx_description
1 polymer ?
#
loop_
_entity_poly.entity_id
_entity_poly.type
_entity_poly.pdbx_seq_one_letter_code
_entity_poly.pdbx_strand_id
1 'polypeptide(L)'
;MAVFLLRQIPMKKIYQLLFSLLFILSGFQMVSAQFGISQKVEKKQNIIYFNPEIFPEIEEIKEPTYMAFYAATSEKSSPFRSYKSLRVDANIPYDSVDIDAIKEYCKNNNAQLAVVPKVKYFKVGFGKYVFSNQVIISMKLYDSMGNFLTETNYDTYKKNARILGSAENSIKIGTSGAVSKMGKNLRKSKSFFLGSTED
;
A
#
# COMPACT_ATOMS: atom_id res chain seq x y z
N MET A 1 71.91 5.71 -4.37
CA MET A 1 72.42 6.98 -4.91
C MET A 1 71.56 7.32 -6.14
N ALA A 2 70.44 8.01 -5.93
CA ALA A 2 69.53 8.47 -6.97
C ALA A 2 69.32 9.96 -6.74
N VAL A 3 70.13 10.76 -7.42
CA VAL A 3 70.14 12.21 -7.28
C VAL A 3 69.31 12.81 -8.42
N PHE A 4 68.21 13.43 -8.01
CA PHE A 4 67.63 14.67 -8.51
C PHE A 4 67.83 15.04 -9.98
N LEU A 5 66.81 14.96 -10.74
CA LEU A 5 66.55 15.82 -11.89
C LEU A 5 65.24 16.60 -11.65
N LEU A 6 65.26 17.59 -10.76
CA LEU A 6 64.31 18.70 -10.74
C LEU A 6 64.60 19.59 -11.95
N ARG A 7 64.06 19.20 -13.11
CA ARG A 7 64.05 20.04 -14.30
C ARG A 7 63.23 21.27 -13.98
N GLN A 8 63.85 22.45 -13.92
CA GLN A 8 63.17 23.73 -13.70
C GLN A 8 62.10 23.92 -14.78
N ILE A 9 60.85 23.73 -14.34
CA ILE A 9 59.68 24.00 -15.18
C ILE A 9 59.53 25.51 -15.24
N PRO A 10 59.60 26.14 -16.44
CA PRO A 10 59.49 27.59 -16.55
C PRO A 10 58.15 28.06 -15.95
N MET A 11 58.22 29.09 -15.10
CA MET A 11 57.08 29.64 -14.33
C MET A 11 55.83 29.85 -15.19
N LYS A 12 55.97 30.25 -16.45
CA LYS A 12 54.86 30.39 -17.41
C LYS A 12 54.05 29.10 -17.62
N LYS A 13 54.69 27.93 -17.61
CA LYS A 13 53.98 26.64 -17.76
C LYS A 13 53.24 26.23 -16.50
N ILE A 14 53.72 26.63 -15.33
CA ILE A 14 53.04 26.41 -14.04
C ILE A 14 51.74 27.21 -13.97
N TYR A 15 51.76 28.48 -14.39
CA TYR A 15 50.56 29.30 -14.45
C TYR A 15 49.53 28.79 -15.45
N GLN A 16 49.98 28.30 -16.61
CA GLN A 16 49.07 27.68 -17.59
C GLN A 16 48.40 26.39 -17.04
N LEU A 17 49.15 25.55 -16.33
CA LEU A 17 48.61 24.35 -15.68
C LEU A 17 47.63 24.70 -14.54
N LEU A 18 47.94 25.69 -13.70
CA LEU A 18 47.03 26.16 -12.64
C LEU A 18 45.76 26.77 -13.23
N PHE A 19 45.87 27.53 -14.32
CA PHE A 19 44.71 28.15 -14.97
C PHE A 19 43.80 27.09 -15.63
N SER A 20 44.35 26.07 -16.24
CA SER A 20 43.58 24.96 -16.81
C SER A 20 42.90 24.10 -15.72
N LEU A 21 43.57 23.91 -14.58
CA LEU A 21 43.01 23.18 -13.45
C LEU A 21 41.85 23.94 -12.81
N LEU A 22 41.96 25.28 -12.74
CA LEU A 22 40.89 26.15 -12.23
C LEU A 22 39.66 26.10 -13.15
N PHE A 23 39.86 26.05 -14.47
CA PHE A 23 38.76 25.94 -15.43
C PHE A 23 38.05 24.58 -15.38
N ILE A 24 38.78 23.50 -15.12
CA ILE A 24 38.20 22.16 -14.96
C ILE A 24 37.37 22.11 -13.66
N LEU A 25 37.86 22.68 -12.56
CA LEU A 25 37.14 22.74 -11.28
C LEU A 25 35.88 23.61 -11.32
N SER A 26 35.89 24.73 -12.06
CA SER A 26 34.71 25.57 -12.21
C SER A 26 33.63 24.96 -13.14
N GLY A 27 34.07 24.19 -14.15
CA GLY A 27 33.17 23.45 -15.03
C GLY A 27 32.40 22.31 -14.34
N PHE A 28 32.99 21.69 -13.32
CA PHE A 28 32.31 20.63 -12.53
C PHE A 28 31.19 21.14 -11.63
N GLN A 29 31.24 22.40 -11.20
CA GLN A 29 30.17 22.97 -10.37
C GLN A 29 28.93 23.37 -11.17
N MET A 30 29.05 23.68 -12.46
CA MET A 30 27.89 24.02 -13.29
C MET A 30 27.08 22.78 -13.74
N VAL A 31 27.71 21.60 -13.84
CA VAL A 31 27.02 20.37 -14.25
C VAL A 31 26.16 19.79 -13.11
N SER A 32 26.54 20.03 -11.85
CA SER A 32 25.75 19.57 -10.70
C SER A 32 24.47 20.36 -10.46
N ALA A 33 24.34 21.56 -11.01
CA ALA A 33 23.14 22.39 -10.83
C ALA A 33 22.01 22.08 -11.84
N GLN A 34 22.30 21.35 -12.93
CA GLN A 34 21.29 21.00 -13.95
C GLN A 34 20.68 19.61 -13.76
N PHE A 35 21.23 18.76 -12.89
CA PHE A 35 20.59 17.51 -12.46
C PHE A 35 19.78 17.68 -11.18
N GLY A 36 19.17 18.81 -11.00
CA GLY A 36 18.01 18.97 -10.14
C GLY A 36 16.85 18.22 -10.77
N ILE A 37 16.89 16.87 -10.71
CA ILE A 37 15.68 16.07 -10.85
C ILE A 37 14.79 16.56 -9.71
N SER A 38 13.91 17.49 -10.02
CA SER A 38 12.76 17.78 -9.20
C SER A 38 11.97 16.46 -9.15
N GLN A 39 12.36 15.59 -8.23
CA GLN A 39 11.49 14.50 -7.83
C GLN A 39 10.25 15.20 -7.32
N LYS A 40 9.27 15.34 -8.20
CA LYS A 40 7.90 15.65 -7.83
C LYS A 40 7.53 14.55 -6.86
N VAL A 41 7.70 14.83 -5.56
CA VAL A 41 7.28 13.93 -4.49
C VAL A 41 5.77 13.86 -4.69
N GLU A 42 5.33 12.86 -5.45
CA GLU A 42 3.90 12.57 -5.56
C GLU A 42 3.44 12.30 -4.15
N LYS A 43 2.68 13.24 -3.61
CA LYS A 43 2.08 13.12 -2.29
C LYS A 43 1.17 11.90 -2.35
N LYS A 44 1.67 10.76 -1.83
CA LYS A 44 0.89 9.52 -1.79
C LYS A 44 -0.43 9.82 -1.10
N GLN A 45 -1.49 9.45 -1.76
CA GLN A 45 -2.83 9.48 -1.18
C GLN A 45 -2.93 8.42 -0.08
N ASN A 46 -3.79 8.63 0.90
CA ASN A 46 -3.99 7.67 1.98
C ASN A 46 -5.22 6.81 1.71
N ILE A 47 -5.13 5.54 2.07
CA ILE A 47 -6.26 4.62 2.19
C ILE A 47 -6.32 4.10 3.62
N ILE A 48 -7.46 4.25 4.28
CA ILE A 48 -7.67 3.73 5.64
C ILE A 48 -8.36 2.38 5.60
N TYR A 49 -7.95 1.51 6.52
CA TYR A 49 -8.56 0.22 6.79
C TYR A 49 -9.04 0.19 8.23
N PHE A 50 -10.34 -0.03 8.42
CA PHE A 50 -10.93 -0.26 9.72
C PHE A 50 -10.64 -1.67 10.23
N ASN A 51 -10.82 -1.89 11.52
CA ASN A 51 -10.75 -3.24 12.07
C ASN A 51 -11.82 -4.12 11.39
N PRO A 52 -11.49 -5.35 10.99
CA PRO A 52 -12.47 -6.24 10.40
C PRO A 52 -13.53 -6.68 11.43
N GLU A 53 -14.79 -6.62 11.02
CA GLU A 53 -15.87 -7.32 11.75
C GLU A 53 -15.61 -8.83 11.66
N ILE A 54 -15.60 -9.52 12.79
CA ILE A 54 -15.22 -10.94 12.84
C ILE A 54 -16.45 -11.78 13.18
N PHE A 55 -16.72 -12.80 12.37
CA PHE A 55 -17.79 -13.76 12.63
C PHE A 55 -17.25 -15.21 12.64
N PRO A 56 -17.56 -16.01 13.65
CA PRO A 56 -18.30 -15.69 14.86
C PRO A 56 -17.49 -14.73 15.75
N GLU A 57 -18.20 -13.95 16.57
CA GLU A 57 -17.59 -13.02 17.51
C GLU A 57 -17.00 -13.79 18.69
N ILE A 58 -15.68 -13.97 18.68
CA ILE A 58 -14.90 -14.69 19.69
C ILE A 58 -13.70 -13.84 20.01
N GLU A 59 -13.53 -13.48 21.28
CA GLU A 59 -12.50 -12.53 21.71
C GLU A 59 -11.07 -13.03 21.40
N GLU A 60 -10.83 -14.32 21.62
CA GLU A 60 -9.50 -14.93 21.47
C GLU A 60 -8.96 -14.90 20.02
N ILE A 61 -9.86 -14.77 19.02
CA ILE A 61 -9.44 -14.72 17.62
C ILE A 61 -9.36 -13.29 17.08
N LYS A 62 -9.81 -12.27 17.80
CA LYS A 62 -9.84 -10.89 17.32
C LYS A 62 -8.45 -10.37 16.99
N GLU A 63 -7.55 -10.34 17.98
CA GLU A 63 -6.22 -9.78 17.77
C GLU A 63 -5.38 -10.56 16.74
N PRO A 64 -5.32 -11.90 16.76
CA PRO A 64 -4.65 -12.65 15.70
C PRO A 64 -5.22 -12.36 14.30
N THR A 65 -6.54 -12.18 14.18
CA THR A 65 -7.18 -11.83 12.91
C THR A 65 -6.78 -10.42 12.44
N TYR A 66 -6.78 -9.44 13.33
CA TYR A 66 -6.36 -8.06 13.02
C TYR A 66 -4.91 -8.04 12.55
N MET A 67 -4.00 -8.70 13.26
CA MET A 67 -2.60 -8.78 12.88
C MET A 67 -2.39 -9.39 11.49
N ALA A 68 -3.04 -10.52 11.21
CA ALA A 68 -2.94 -11.18 9.92
C ALA A 68 -3.55 -10.34 8.78
N PHE A 69 -4.68 -9.68 9.03
CA PHE A 69 -5.35 -8.80 8.09
C PHE A 69 -4.48 -7.60 7.72
N TYR A 70 -3.98 -6.86 8.72
CA TYR A 70 -3.16 -5.67 8.46
C TYR A 70 -1.82 -5.99 7.84
N ALA A 71 -1.20 -7.12 8.19
CA ALA A 71 0.01 -7.57 7.51
C ALA A 71 -0.21 -7.70 5.99
N ALA A 72 -1.34 -8.28 5.59
CA ALA A 72 -1.67 -8.45 4.18
C ALA A 72 -2.05 -7.15 3.44
N THR A 73 -2.68 -6.16 4.13
CA THR A 73 -2.99 -4.87 3.49
C THR A 73 -1.76 -4.02 3.23
N SER A 74 -0.66 -4.28 3.93
CA SER A 74 0.61 -3.54 3.83
C SER A 74 1.55 -4.11 2.77
N GLU A 75 1.18 -5.20 2.08
CA GLU A 75 2.04 -5.85 1.08
C GLU A 75 2.28 -4.96 -0.15
N LYS A 76 3.53 -4.96 -0.63
CA LYS A 76 3.96 -4.18 -1.80
C LYS A 76 3.26 -4.56 -3.12
N SER A 77 2.70 -5.75 -3.19
CA SER A 77 1.95 -6.27 -4.34
C SER A 77 0.51 -5.74 -4.45
N SER A 78 0.06 -4.93 -3.50
CA SER A 78 -1.28 -4.36 -3.50
C SER A 78 -1.54 -3.50 -4.75
N PRO A 79 -2.73 -3.59 -5.37
CA PRO A 79 -3.16 -2.69 -6.45
C PRO A 79 -3.25 -1.22 -6.01
N PHE A 80 -3.27 -0.97 -4.70
CA PHE A 80 -3.28 0.36 -4.07
C PHE A 80 -1.87 0.84 -3.66
N ARG A 81 -0.80 0.33 -4.30
CA ARG A 81 0.60 0.69 -3.99
C ARG A 81 0.91 2.19 -4.10
N SER A 82 0.12 2.96 -4.87
CA SER A 82 0.19 4.42 -4.95
C SER A 82 -0.39 5.11 -3.70
N TYR A 83 -1.15 4.38 -2.89
CA TYR A 83 -1.71 4.86 -1.64
C TYR A 83 -0.83 4.42 -0.46
N LYS A 84 -0.80 5.25 0.58
CA LYS A 84 -0.27 4.86 1.88
C LYS A 84 -1.39 4.17 2.66
N SER A 85 -1.21 2.89 3.00
CA SER A 85 -2.14 2.14 3.83
C SER A 85 -2.02 2.59 5.29
N LEU A 86 -3.15 2.96 5.90
CA LEU A 86 -3.24 3.36 7.31
C LEU A 86 -4.22 2.43 8.02
N ARG A 87 -3.83 1.92 9.19
CA ARG A 87 -4.71 1.24 10.12
C ARG A 87 -5.50 2.27 10.92
N VAL A 88 -6.79 2.06 11.06
CA VAL A 88 -7.66 2.81 11.97
C VAL A 88 -8.22 1.84 13.00
N ASP A 89 -7.92 2.10 14.27
CA ASP A 89 -8.40 1.28 15.37
C ASP A 89 -9.84 1.68 15.75
N ALA A 90 -10.75 1.36 14.85
CA ALA A 90 -12.18 1.58 15.00
C ALA A 90 -12.95 0.47 14.30
N ASN A 91 -14.11 0.15 14.82
CA ASN A 91 -15.02 -0.87 14.30
C ASN A 91 -16.22 -0.17 13.65
N ILE A 92 -16.42 -0.41 12.34
CA ILE A 92 -17.63 0.00 11.63
C ILE A 92 -18.37 -1.28 11.24
N PRO A 93 -19.66 -1.44 11.63
CA PRO A 93 -20.43 -2.62 11.27
C PRO A 93 -20.54 -2.76 9.76
N TYR A 94 -20.20 -3.95 9.25
CA TYR A 94 -20.15 -4.21 7.81
C TYR A 94 -21.52 -4.09 7.13
N ASP A 95 -22.55 -4.60 7.79
CA ASP A 95 -23.89 -4.67 7.19
C ASP A 95 -24.68 -3.35 7.37
N SER A 96 -24.26 -2.47 8.31
CA SER A 96 -24.87 -1.15 8.58
C SER A 96 -23.79 -0.08 8.71
N VAL A 97 -23.14 0.24 7.60
CA VAL A 97 -22.01 1.19 7.58
C VAL A 97 -22.48 2.59 7.89
N ASP A 98 -21.87 3.20 8.91
CA ASP A 98 -22.06 4.61 9.24
C ASP A 98 -21.23 5.48 8.27
N ILE A 99 -21.93 6.15 7.35
CA ILE A 99 -21.31 7.00 6.31
C ILE A 99 -20.69 8.27 6.91
N ASP A 100 -21.26 8.81 7.96
CA ASP A 100 -20.72 10.03 8.58
C ASP A 100 -19.41 9.71 9.33
N ALA A 101 -19.34 8.55 9.97
CA ALA A 101 -18.10 8.03 10.53
C ALA A 101 -17.02 7.85 9.44
N ILE A 102 -17.38 7.30 8.26
CA ILE A 102 -16.43 7.18 7.11
C ILE A 102 -15.86 8.56 6.75
N LYS A 103 -16.70 9.58 6.58
CA LYS A 103 -16.27 10.95 6.24
C LYS A 103 -15.34 11.54 7.30
N GLU A 104 -15.70 11.38 8.57
CA GLU A 104 -14.92 11.88 9.69
C GLU A 104 -13.53 11.24 9.74
N TYR A 105 -13.46 9.91 9.69
CA TYR A 105 -12.18 9.20 9.69
C TYR A 105 -11.32 9.52 8.47
N CYS A 106 -11.92 9.64 7.28
CA CYS A 106 -11.19 10.08 6.09
C CYS A 106 -10.61 11.48 6.24
N LYS A 107 -11.39 12.43 6.77
CA LYS A 107 -10.94 13.79 7.05
C LYS A 107 -9.78 13.83 8.04
N ASN A 108 -9.93 13.14 9.18
CA ASN A 108 -8.96 13.14 10.27
C ASN A 108 -7.62 12.48 9.87
N ASN A 109 -7.65 11.52 8.94
CA ASN A 109 -6.47 10.80 8.44
C ASN A 109 -5.97 11.32 7.08
N ASN A 110 -6.58 12.39 6.54
CA ASN A 110 -6.31 12.90 5.19
C ASN A 110 -6.33 11.75 4.15
N ALA A 111 -7.37 10.90 4.24
CA ALA A 111 -7.53 9.72 3.40
C ALA A 111 -8.55 9.97 2.29
N GLN A 112 -8.25 9.44 1.10
CA GLN A 112 -9.12 9.51 -0.07
C GLN A 112 -10.03 8.29 -0.19
N LEU A 113 -9.63 7.20 0.45
CA LEU A 113 -10.35 5.93 0.41
C LEU A 113 -10.47 5.33 1.80
N ALA A 114 -11.58 4.65 2.05
CA ALA A 114 -11.86 3.91 3.27
C ALA A 114 -12.35 2.49 2.97
N VAL A 115 -11.82 1.52 3.68
CA VAL A 115 -12.18 0.10 3.54
C VAL A 115 -12.81 -0.39 4.83
N VAL A 116 -14.04 -0.89 4.74
CA VAL A 116 -14.75 -1.57 5.82
C VAL A 116 -14.69 -3.08 5.56
N PRO A 117 -13.93 -3.82 6.36
CA PRO A 117 -13.73 -5.26 6.14
C PRO A 117 -14.59 -6.12 7.06
N LYS A 118 -14.86 -7.37 6.61
CA LYS A 118 -15.48 -8.43 7.39
C LYS A 118 -14.73 -9.75 7.17
N VAL A 119 -14.43 -10.45 8.24
CA VAL A 119 -13.80 -11.77 8.23
C VAL A 119 -14.79 -12.79 8.78
N LYS A 120 -15.22 -13.71 7.93
CA LYS A 120 -16.10 -14.79 8.32
C LYS A 120 -15.35 -16.12 8.32
N TYR A 121 -15.22 -16.73 9.48
CA TYR A 121 -14.69 -18.09 9.61
C TYR A 121 -15.74 -19.14 9.27
N PHE A 122 -15.31 -20.20 8.61
CA PHE A 122 -16.16 -21.36 8.44
C PHE A 122 -16.20 -22.18 9.73
N LYS A 123 -17.41 -22.56 10.13
CA LYS A 123 -17.60 -23.52 11.19
C LYS A 123 -17.54 -24.92 10.56
N VAL A 124 -16.51 -25.70 10.86
CA VAL A 124 -16.37 -27.08 10.42
C VAL A 124 -16.23 -27.97 11.66
N GLY A 125 -17.07 -28.99 11.79
CA GLY A 125 -16.92 -30.06 12.75
C GLY A 125 -18.10 -30.24 13.70
N PHE A 126 -18.18 -31.47 14.23
CA PHE A 126 -19.03 -31.89 15.34
C PHE A 126 -18.38 -31.44 16.64
N GLY A 127 -18.94 -30.45 17.33
CA GLY A 127 -18.43 -29.98 18.62
C GLY A 127 -18.43 -28.47 18.78
N LYS A 128 -18.26 -28.04 20.03
CA LYS A 128 -18.53 -26.69 20.46
C LYS A 128 -17.60 -25.61 19.82
N TYR A 129 -16.42 -25.98 19.32
CA TYR A 129 -15.38 -25.03 18.89
C TYR A 129 -14.39 -25.61 17.83
N VAL A 130 -14.87 -26.24 16.76
CA VAL A 130 -13.95 -26.57 15.67
C VAL A 130 -14.09 -25.53 14.58
N PHE A 131 -13.09 -24.64 14.47
CA PHE A 131 -12.99 -23.68 13.37
C PHE A 131 -12.22 -24.29 12.23
N SER A 132 -12.73 -24.11 11.02
CA SER A 132 -11.93 -24.34 9.84
C SER A 132 -10.85 -23.26 9.74
N ASN A 133 -9.68 -23.64 9.23
CA ASN A 133 -8.66 -22.68 8.82
C ASN A 133 -9.10 -21.83 7.61
N GLN A 134 -10.31 -22.02 7.11
CA GLN A 134 -10.87 -21.33 5.95
C GLN A 134 -11.65 -20.10 6.37
N VAL A 135 -11.53 -19.04 5.57
CA VAL A 135 -12.22 -17.76 5.82
C VAL A 135 -12.82 -17.19 4.53
N ILE A 136 -13.87 -16.40 4.70
CA ILE A 136 -14.34 -15.47 3.68
C ILE A 136 -13.96 -14.07 4.11
N ILE A 137 -13.23 -13.36 3.26
CA ILE A 137 -12.91 -11.95 3.46
C ILE A 137 -13.79 -11.13 2.55
N SER A 138 -14.63 -10.28 3.14
CA SER A 138 -15.46 -9.31 2.43
C SER A 138 -14.97 -7.90 2.72
N MET A 139 -15.01 -7.02 1.73
CA MET A 139 -14.56 -5.63 1.86
C MET A 139 -15.45 -4.71 1.08
N LYS A 140 -15.91 -3.62 1.70
CA LYS A 140 -16.57 -2.49 1.07
C LYS A 140 -15.60 -1.33 0.98
N LEU A 141 -15.52 -0.68 -0.19
CA LEU A 141 -14.68 0.48 -0.44
C LEU A 141 -15.54 1.72 -0.61
N TYR A 142 -15.17 2.78 0.07
CA TYR A 142 -15.80 4.09 0.03
C TYR A 142 -14.77 5.16 -0.34
N ASP A 143 -15.23 6.27 -0.94
CA ASP A 143 -14.42 7.47 -1.06
C ASP A 143 -14.50 8.35 0.20
N SER A 144 -13.74 9.44 0.23
CA SER A 144 -13.72 10.38 1.35
C SER A 144 -15.03 11.14 1.57
N MET A 145 -15.93 11.12 0.60
CA MET A 145 -17.28 11.70 0.68
C MET A 145 -18.32 10.70 1.19
N GLY A 146 -17.89 9.46 1.48
CA GLY A 146 -18.77 8.38 1.93
C GLY A 146 -19.53 7.69 0.80
N ASN A 147 -19.19 7.95 -0.48
CA ASN A 147 -19.82 7.25 -1.59
C ASN A 147 -19.29 5.82 -1.66
N PHE A 148 -20.19 4.86 -1.79
CA PHE A 148 -19.82 3.47 -2.02
C PHE A 148 -19.24 3.28 -3.43
N LEU A 149 -18.05 2.68 -3.52
CA LEU A 149 -17.36 2.48 -4.79
C LEU A 149 -17.44 1.04 -5.29
N THR A 150 -17.21 0.07 -4.42
CA THR A 150 -17.26 -1.36 -4.79
C THR A 150 -17.26 -2.25 -3.55
N GLU A 151 -17.74 -3.46 -3.74
CA GLU A 151 -17.67 -4.53 -2.76
C GLU A 151 -16.94 -5.74 -3.35
N THR A 152 -16.18 -6.43 -2.53
CA THR A 152 -15.49 -7.66 -2.92
C THR A 152 -15.64 -8.73 -1.86
N ASN A 153 -15.60 -9.97 -2.33
CA ASN A 153 -15.63 -11.15 -1.50
C ASN A 153 -14.59 -12.15 -2.01
N TYR A 154 -13.77 -12.66 -1.11
CA TYR A 154 -12.78 -13.69 -1.41
C TYR A 154 -12.97 -14.88 -0.47
N ASP A 155 -13.37 -15.99 -1.04
CA ASP A 155 -13.60 -17.25 -0.35
C ASP A 155 -12.37 -18.15 -0.51
N THR A 156 -11.63 -18.35 0.59
CA THR A 156 -10.40 -19.13 0.57
C THR A 156 -10.67 -20.62 0.34
N TYR A 157 -11.83 -21.13 0.76
CA TYR A 157 -12.22 -22.53 0.52
C TYR A 157 -12.35 -22.82 -0.98
N LYS A 158 -13.04 -21.94 -1.70
CA LYS A 158 -13.25 -22.11 -3.15
C LYS A 158 -11.99 -21.90 -3.97
N LYS A 159 -11.06 -21.08 -3.48
CA LYS A 159 -9.88 -20.65 -4.25
C LYS A 159 -8.60 -21.41 -3.88
N ASN A 160 -8.42 -21.76 -2.60
CA ASN A 160 -7.15 -22.24 -2.07
C ASN A 160 -7.28 -23.42 -1.10
N ALA A 161 -8.35 -24.22 -1.17
CA ALA A 161 -8.75 -25.22 -0.15
C ALA A 161 -7.66 -26.20 0.33
N ARG A 162 -6.58 -26.39 -0.42
CA ARG A 162 -5.58 -27.44 -0.16
C ARG A 162 -4.27 -26.95 0.45
N ILE A 163 -4.06 -25.63 0.60
CA ILE A 163 -2.71 -25.07 0.88
C ILE A 163 -2.65 -24.32 2.22
N LEU A 164 -3.76 -24.17 2.90
CA LEU A 164 -3.87 -23.28 4.04
C LEU A 164 -3.57 -24.04 5.34
N GLY A 165 -2.32 -24.00 5.80
CA GLY A 165 -1.87 -24.68 7.01
C GLY A 165 -2.36 -24.06 8.31
N SER A 166 -2.79 -22.77 8.31
CA SER A 166 -3.27 -22.06 9.49
C SER A 166 -4.36 -21.04 9.16
N ALA A 167 -5.14 -20.63 10.17
CA ALA A 167 -6.13 -19.57 10.06
C ALA A 167 -5.47 -18.24 9.67
N GLU A 168 -4.32 -17.92 10.26
CA GLU A 168 -3.55 -16.72 9.95
C GLU A 168 -3.17 -16.65 8.46
N ASN A 169 -2.66 -17.73 7.90
CA ASN A 169 -2.30 -17.80 6.49
C ASN A 169 -3.53 -17.66 5.58
N SER A 170 -4.66 -18.23 5.98
CA SER A 170 -5.94 -18.08 5.26
C SER A 170 -6.41 -16.63 5.24
N ILE A 171 -6.28 -15.90 6.36
CA ILE A 171 -6.62 -14.50 6.45
C ILE A 171 -5.71 -13.67 5.54
N LYS A 172 -4.39 -13.90 5.57
CA LYS A 172 -3.43 -13.20 4.70
C LYS A 172 -3.76 -13.41 3.22
N ILE A 173 -3.93 -14.65 2.80
CA ILE A 173 -4.27 -14.99 1.40
C ILE A 173 -5.63 -14.41 1.01
N GLY A 174 -6.63 -14.56 1.88
CA GLY A 174 -7.98 -14.04 1.65
C GLY A 174 -7.99 -12.51 1.52
N THR A 175 -7.27 -11.82 2.39
CA THR A 175 -7.14 -10.37 2.39
C THR A 175 -6.44 -9.87 1.13
N SER A 176 -5.27 -10.43 0.78
CA SER A 176 -4.56 -10.08 -0.45
C SER A 176 -5.41 -10.34 -1.69
N GLY A 177 -6.15 -11.45 -1.71
CA GLY A 177 -7.09 -11.78 -2.78
C GLY A 177 -8.26 -10.80 -2.90
N ALA A 178 -8.87 -10.40 -1.78
CA ALA A 178 -9.96 -9.42 -1.75
C ALA A 178 -9.49 -8.03 -2.19
N VAL A 179 -8.33 -7.56 -1.69
CA VAL A 179 -7.69 -6.29 -2.09
C VAL A 179 -7.38 -6.29 -3.58
N SER A 180 -6.81 -7.38 -4.12
CA SER A 180 -6.53 -7.51 -5.55
C SER A 180 -7.79 -7.41 -6.40
N LYS A 181 -8.87 -8.09 -5.99
CA LYS A 181 -10.17 -8.05 -6.66
C LYS A 181 -10.78 -6.65 -6.60
N MET A 182 -10.70 -5.98 -5.45
CA MET A 182 -11.18 -4.61 -5.25
C MET A 182 -10.50 -3.63 -6.21
N GLY A 183 -9.17 -3.69 -6.35
CA GLY A 183 -8.44 -2.84 -7.30
C GLY A 183 -8.78 -3.14 -8.76
N LYS A 184 -9.10 -4.40 -9.11
CA LYS A 184 -9.58 -4.74 -10.46
C LYS A 184 -10.97 -4.15 -10.74
N ASN A 185 -11.89 -4.25 -9.77
CA ASN A 185 -13.22 -3.69 -9.89
C ASN A 185 -13.18 -2.17 -10.06
N LEU A 186 -12.38 -1.48 -9.24
CA LEU A 186 -12.22 -0.03 -9.31
C LEU A 186 -11.66 0.44 -10.67
N ARG A 187 -10.73 -0.31 -11.26
CA ARG A 187 -10.21 0.00 -12.60
C ARG A 187 -11.27 -0.17 -13.68
N LYS A 188 -12.07 -1.23 -13.59
CA LYS A 188 -13.17 -1.47 -14.55
C LYS A 188 -14.23 -0.35 -14.48
N SER A 189 -14.60 0.09 -13.28
CA SER A 189 -15.57 1.20 -13.15
C SER A 189 -15.01 2.50 -13.72
N LYS A 190 -13.76 2.84 -13.46
CA LYS A 190 -13.13 4.03 -14.04
C LYS A 190 -13.07 3.99 -15.58
N SER A 191 -12.74 2.85 -16.17
CA SER A 191 -12.73 2.72 -17.64
C SER A 191 -14.13 2.83 -18.24
N PHE A 192 -15.15 2.39 -17.54
CA PHE A 192 -16.54 2.55 -17.97
C PHE A 192 -16.98 4.01 -17.98
N PHE A 193 -16.64 4.78 -16.93
CA PHE A 193 -16.96 6.21 -16.87
C PHE A 193 -16.20 7.06 -17.88
N LEU A 194 -14.97 6.68 -18.25
CA LEU A 194 -14.17 7.40 -19.25
C LEU A 194 -14.58 7.08 -20.69
N GLY A 195 -15.18 5.91 -20.93
CA GLY A 195 -15.68 5.52 -22.26
C GLY A 195 -17.09 6.04 -22.60
N SER A 196 -17.82 6.61 -21.63
CA SER A 196 -19.18 7.14 -21.82
C SER A 196 -19.24 8.65 -22.09
N THR A 197 -18.10 9.32 -22.27
CA THR A 197 -18.01 10.77 -22.56
C THR A 197 -17.67 11.08 -24.03
N GLU A 198 -17.72 10.08 -24.92
CA GLU A 198 -17.51 10.25 -26.38
C GLU A 198 -18.76 9.85 -27.18
N ASP A 199 -19.92 10.43 -26.84
CA ASP A 199 -21.10 10.44 -27.73
C ASP A 199 -21.76 11.83 -27.74
#